data_da660bf0a68033e99afd42a787488c04
#
_entry.id   da660bf0a68033e99afd42a787488c04
#
_cell.length_a   1.000
_cell.length_b   1.000
_cell.length_c   1.000
_cell.angle_alpha   90.00
_cell.angle_beta   90.00
_cell.angle_gamma   90.00
#
_symmetry.space_group_name_H-M   'P 1'
#
loop_
_entity.id
_entity.type
_entity.pdbx_description
1 polymer ?
#
loop_
_entity_poly.entity_id
_entity_poly.type
_entity_poly.pdbx_seq_one_letter_code
_entity_poly.pdbx_strand_id
1 'polypeptide(L)'
;YIVNFINEYRSRMTYSTLEDILTHYSYSDLIRYFETSDDYDERSELVTRPDEFTLVLNGHKTVFSYEPADLTLLEHLPVVSTQSESKGFYLRAEAATALQQLMEDATEINGELGGGLTIERAYTSFESQVALYEQAVSEHGEQASWFEDMPGESEYQLGYTVSFALSDSWEEQVEIAEDGSLDYSACEEELSDLQRQQISWLRENAYRYGFVIRFEEGKEAQTQKAWQPFTLRYVGVENARTMHEQDSCMEEMNFASS
;
A
#
# COMPACT_ATOMS: atom_id res chain seq x y z
N TYR A 1 -26.51 -9.22 -20.20
CA TYR A 1 -25.35 -9.36 -19.32
C TYR A 1 -25.74 -9.20 -17.83
N ILE A 2 -26.38 -8.10 -17.41
CA ILE A 2 -26.78 -7.84 -16.02
C ILE A 2 -27.65 -8.95 -15.42
N VAL A 3 -28.64 -9.43 -16.18
CA VAL A 3 -29.57 -10.47 -15.72
C VAL A 3 -28.84 -11.81 -15.53
N ASN A 4 -27.89 -12.14 -16.40
CA ASN A 4 -27.07 -13.35 -16.31
C ASN A 4 -26.15 -13.28 -15.10
N PHE A 5 -25.44 -12.15 -14.92
CA PHE A 5 -24.60 -11.88 -13.75
C PHE A 5 -25.38 -12.03 -12.45
N ILE A 6 -26.53 -11.34 -12.31
CA ILE A 6 -27.37 -11.43 -11.11
C ILE A 6 -27.88 -12.85 -10.88
N ASN A 7 -28.25 -13.59 -11.92
CA ASN A 7 -28.75 -14.97 -11.76
C ASN A 7 -27.64 -15.94 -11.34
N GLU A 8 -26.43 -15.73 -11.83
CA GLU A 8 -25.29 -16.60 -11.53
C GLU A 8 -24.74 -16.35 -10.12
N TYR A 9 -24.65 -15.07 -9.71
CA TYR A 9 -23.99 -14.68 -8.46
C TYR A 9 -24.94 -14.30 -7.32
N ARG A 10 -26.26 -14.23 -7.56
CA ARG A 10 -27.26 -13.83 -6.53
C ARG A 10 -27.23 -14.66 -5.24
N SER A 11 -26.73 -15.89 -5.29
CA SER A 11 -26.58 -16.75 -4.11
C SER A 11 -25.39 -16.38 -3.24
N ARG A 12 -24.46 -15.57 -3.78
CA ARG A 12 -23.24 -15.14 -3.10
C ARG A 12 -23.33 -13.68 -2.63
N MET A 13 -24.37 -12.92 -3.01
CA MET A 13 -24.50 -11.50 -2.73
C MET A 13 -25.89 -11.16 -2.18
N THR A 14 -25.95 -10.25 -1.20
CA THR A 14 -27.18 -9.56 -0.81
C THR A 14 -27.45 -8.40 -1.79
N TYR A 15 -28.68 -7.85 -1.76
CA TYR A 15 -29.00 -6.66 -2.58
C TYR A 15 -28.14 -5.45 -2.19
N SER A 16 -27.92 -5.23 -0.88
CA SER A 16 -27.06 -4.15 -0.38
C SER A 16 -25.61 -4.32 -0.85
N THR A 17 -25.05 -5.51 -0.73
CA THR A 17 -23.69 -5.83 -1.19
C THR A 17 -23.54 -5.57 -2.69
N LEU A 18 -24.55 -5.90 -3.51
CA LEU A 18 -24.53 -5.64 -4.95
C LEU A 18 -24.57 -4.14 -5.26
N GLU A 19 -25.35 -3.34 -4.51
CA GLU A 19 -25.40 -1.90 -4.67
C GLU A 19 -24.05 -1.26 -4.35
N ASP A 20 -23.40 -1.64 -3.25
CA ASP A 20 -22.05 -1.18 -2.87
C ASP A 20 -21.03 -1.53 -3.94
N ILE A 21 -21.02 -2.78 -4.43
CA ILE A 21 -20.12 -3.22 -5.50
C ILE A 21 -20.30 -2.40 -6.77
N LEU A 22 -21.54 -2.18 -7.22
CA LEU A 22 -21.85 -1.45 -8.44
C LEU A 22 -21.55 0.06 -8.36
N THR A 23 -21.35 0.57 -7.16
CA THR A 23 -20.87 1.95 -6.94
C THR A 23 -19.39 2.09 -7.30
N HIS A 24 -18.59 1.04 -7.11
CA HIS A 24 -17.14 1.08 -7.24
C HIS A 24 -16.59 0.33 -8.46
N TYR A 25 -17.35 -0.64 -8.99
CA TYR A 25 -16.90 -1.50 -10.09
C TYR A 25 -17.86 -1.44 -11.28
N SER A 26 -17.30 -1.44 -12.48
CA SER A 26 -18.10 -1.59 -13.68
C SER A 26 -18.58 -3.04 -13.87
N TYR A 27 -19.65 -3.26 -14.64
CA TYR A 27 -20.10 -4.61 -14.97
C TYR A 27 -19.04 -5.42 -15.74
N SER A 28 -18.24 -4.76 -16.56
CA SER A 28 -17.15 -5.42 -17.27
C SER A 28 -16.05 -5.92 -16.33
N ASP A 29 -15.72 -5.15 -15.31
CA ASP A 29 -14.73 -5.55 -14.30
C ASP A 29 -15.23 -6.72 -13.48
N LEU A 30 -16.50 -6.71 -13.08
CA LEU A 30 -17.10 -7.82 -12.35
C LEU A 30 -17.14 -9.11 -13.17
N ILE A 31 -17.50 -9.01 -14.47
CA ILE A 31 -17.46 -10.18 -15.37
C ILE A 31 -16.02 -10.72 -15.45
N ARG A 32 -15.04 -9.86 -15.69
CA ARG A 32 -13.62 -10.27 -15.72
C ARG A 32 -13.19 -10.92 -14.41
N TYR A 33 -13.53 -10.33 -13.28
CA TYR A 33 -13.19 -10.90 -11.96
C TYR A 33 -13.72 -12.33 -11.82
N PHE A 34 -14.99 -12.57 -12.14
CA PHE A 34 -15.59 -13.90 -12.01
C PHE A 34 -15.16 -14.89 -13.10
N GLU A 35 -14.74 -14.41 -14.27
CA GLU A 35 -14.18 -15.27 -15.34
C GLU A 35 -12.71 -15.66 -15.05
N THR A 36 -11.97 -14.80 -14.32
CA THR A 36 -10.55 -15.02 -14.00
C THR A 36 -10.33 -15.50 -12.57
N SER A 37 -11.37 -15.60 -11.74
CA SER A 37 -11.25 -16.03 -10.33
C SER A 37 -10.74 -17.47 -10.15
N ASP A 38 -10.78 -18.29 -11.20
CA ASP A 38 -10.16 -19.61 -11.20
C ASP A 38 -8.61 -19.53 -11.33
N ASP A 39 -8.07 -18.41 -11.82
CA ASP A 39 -6.63 -18.17 -11.98
C ASP A 39 -6.03 -17.41 -10.78
N TYR A 40 -6.84 -16.61 -10.09
CA TYR A 40 -6.47 -15.94 -8.84
C TYR A 40 -7.01 -16.76 -7.66
N ASP A 41 -6.19 -16.94 -6.65
CA ASP A 41 -6.47 -17.77 -5.48
C ASP A 41 -7.98 -17.76 -5.10
N GLU A 42 -8.65 -18.91 -5.14
CA GLU A 42 -10.08 -19.08 -4.79
C GLU A 42 -10.45 -18.53 -3.40
N ARG A 43 -9.46 -18.04 -2.63
CA ARG A 43 -9.58 -17.55 -1.26
C ARG A 43 -9.70 -16.03 -1.14
N SER A 44 -9.44 -15.27 -2.20
CA SER A 44 -9.50 -13.79 -2.12
C SER A 44 -10.94 -13.30 -2.30
N GLU A 45 -11.48 -12.63 -1.28
CA GLU A 45 -12.81 -12.03 -1.29
C GLU A 45 -12.78 -10.63 -1.93
N LEU A 46 -13.71 -10.38 -2.87
CA LEU A 46 -13.85 -9.05 -3.47
C LEU A 46 -14.34 -8.04 -2.44
N VAL A 47 -13.58 -6.99 -2.22
CA VAL A 47 -13.94 -5.90 -1.32
C VAL A 47 -15.08 -5.08 -1.91
N THR A 48 -16.15 -4.86 -1.15
CA THR A 48 -17.34 -4.13 -1.60
C THR A 48 -17.17 -2.61 -1.52
N ARG A 49 -16.33 -2.12 -0.60
CA ARG A 49 -16.06 -0.70 -0.37
C ARG A 49 -14.54 -0.42 -0.38
N PRO A 50 -13.93 -0.39 -1.58
CA PRO A 50 -12.48 -0.20 -1.74
C PRO A 50 -12.01 1.23 -1.46
N ASP A 51 -12.92 2.17 -1.24
CA ASP A 51 -12.65 3.58 -0.95
C ASP A 51 -12.34 3.87 0.53
N GLU A 52 -12.49 2.88 1.41
CA GLU A 52 -12.21 3.06 2.84
C GLU A 52 -10.69 3.12 3.11
N PHE A 53 -10.22 4.23 3.72
CA PHE A 53 -8.79 4.40 4.01
C PHE A 53 -8.27 3.48 5.14
N THR A 54 -9.14 2.84 5.91
CA THR A 54 -8.81 1.82 6.92
C THR A 54 -8.82 0.39 6.38
N LEU A 55 -9.09 0.20 5.09
CA LEU A 55 -9.09 -1.11 4.46
C LEU A 55 -7.68 -1.73 4.50
N VAL A 56 -7.60 -2.95 5.02
CA VAL A 56 -6.40 -3.79 4.99
C VAL A 56 -6.55 -4.83 3.88
N LEU A 57 -5.57 -4.88 2.99
CA LEU A 57 -5.41 -5.95 1.99
C LEU A 57 -4.26 -6.86 2.45
N ASN A 58 -4.58 -8.09 2.80
CA ASN A 58 -3.65 -9.02 3.47
C ASN A 58 -3.65 -10.42 2.83
N GLY A 59 -3.81 -10.50 1.51
CA GLY A 59 -3.80 -11.76 0.76
C GLY A 59 -5.09 -12.59 0.87
N HIS A 60 -6.14 -12.05 1.49
CA HIS A 60 -7.48 -12.68 1.58
C HIS A 60 -8.58 -11.78 1.01
N LYS A 61 -8.24 -10.58 0.58
CA LYS A 61 -9.13 -9.58 0.02
C LYS A 61 -8.54 -8.99 -1.23
N THR A 62 -9.37 -8.82 -2.25
CA THR A 62 -8.97 -8.16 -3.49
C THR A 62 -9.87 -7.00 -3.83
N VAL A 63 -9.30 -5.95 -4.38
CA VAL A 63 -10.03 -4.84 -5.02
C VAL A 63 -10.03 -4.99 -6.54
N PHE A 64 -9.52 -6.09 -7.07
CA PHE A 64 -9.39 -6.38 -8.50
C PHE A 64 -8.87 -5.16 -9.28
N SER A 65 -9.57 -4.72 -10.32
CA SER A 65 -9.18 -3.57 -11.15
C SER A 65 -9.73 -2.22 -10.67
N TYR A 66 -10.04 -2.08 -9.38
CA TYR A 66 -10.50 -0.81 -8.81
C TYR A 66 -9.50 0.33 -9.06
N GLU A 67 -10.02 1.48 -9.48
CA GLU A 67 -9.27 2.72 -9.64
C GLU A 67 -9.98 3.85 -8.87
N PRO A 68 -9.30 4.53 -7.93
CA PRO A 68 -9.86 5.67 -7.22
C PRO A 68 -10.20 6.83 -8.17
N ALA A 69 -11.38 7.45 -7.96
CA ALA A 69 -11.83 8.54 -8.83
C ALA A 69 -11.19 9.91 -8.51
N ASP A 70 -10.59 10.06 -7.32
CA ASP A 70 -10.04 11.31 -6.78
C ASP A 70 -8.51 11.33 -6.72
N LEU A 71 -7.85 10.61 -7.63
CA LEU A 71 -6.39 10.61 -7.75
C LEU A 71 -5.86 12.02 -8.09
N THR A 72 -4.94 12.49 -7.26
CA THR A 72 -4.33 13.81 -7.34
C THR A 72 -2.83 13.68 -7.58
N LEU A 73 -2.31 14.38 -8.58
CA LEU A 73 -0.89 14.41 -8.90
C LEU A 73 -0.10 15.07 -7.76
N LEU A 74 1.00 14.44 -7.35
CA LEU A 74 1.92 14.95 -6.34
C LEU A 74 2.88 15.97 -6.97
N GLU A 75 2.32 17.16 -7.28
CA GLU A 75 3.10 18.23 -7.92
C GLU A 75 4.10 18.83 -6.93
N HIS A 76 5.28 19.17 -7.44
CA HIS A 76 6.32 19.89 -6.70
C HIS A 76 6.96 19.12 -5.52
N LEU A 77 6.59 17.88 -5.27
CA LEU A 77 7.28 17.04 -4.29
C LEU A 77 8.51 16.37 -4.92
N PRO A 78 9.56 16.12 -4.14
CA PRO A 78 10.72 15.38 -4.61
C PRO A 78 10.32 13.95 -5.03
N VAL A 79 10.61 13.59 -6.27
CA VAL A 79 10.34 12.27 -6.85
C VAL A 79 11.60 11.70 -7.48
N VAL A 80 11.72 10.37 -7.52
CA VAL A 80 12.83 9.72 -8.22
C VAL A 80 12.73 9.99 -9.73
N SER A 81 13.88 10.22 -10.37
CA SER A 81 13.99 10.34 -11.83
C SER A 81 13.91 8.94 -12.45
N THR A 82 12.71 8.48 -12.80
CA THR A 82 12.55 7.25 -13.55
C THR A 82 12.47 7.55 -15.05
N GLN A 83 12.96 6.64 -15.90
CA GLN A 83 12.78 6.76 -17.37
C GLN A 83 11.30 6.73 -17.80
N SER A 84 10.39 6.49 -16.85
CA SER A 84 8.95 6.45 -16.99
C SER A 84 8.25 7.77 -16.61
N GLU A 85 8.95 8.90 -16.58
CA GLU A 85 8.48 10.23 -16.14
C GLU A 85 7.17 10.75 -16.81
N SER A 86 6.59 9.99 -17.74
CA SER A 86 5.38 10.43 -18.47
C SER A 86 4.07 10.33 -17.66
N LYS A 87 4.04 9.66 -16.48
CA LYS A 87 2.78 9.40 -15.78
C LYS A 87 2.60 10.11 -14.43
N GLY A 88 3.69 10.64 -13.81
CA GLY A 88 3.65 11.26 -12.49
C GLY A 88 3.29 10.28 -11.35
N PHE A 89 3.36 10.78 -10.10
CA PHE A 89 2.94 10.04 -8.91
C PHE A 89 1.62 10.60 -8.38
N TYR A 90 0.71 9.73 -7.99
CA TYR A 90 -0.64 10.10 -7.57
C TYR A 90 -0.98 9.47 -6.23
N LEU A 91 -1.74 10.20 -5.41
CA LEU A 91 -2.47 9.68 -4.26
C LEU A 91 -3.91 10.19 -4.32
N ARG A 92 -4.79 9.64 -3.50
CA ARG A 92 -6.12 10.20 -3.30
C ARG A 92 -6.00 11.59 -2.67
N ALA A 93 -6.93 12.48 -2.99
CA ALA A 93 -6.85 13.91 -2.70
C ALA A 93 -6.54 14.24 -1.23
N GLU A 94 -7.15 13.52 -0.29
CA GLU A 94 -6.93 13.73 1.14
C GLU A 94 -5.50 13.31 1.53
N ALA A 95 -5.05 12.14 1.11
CA ALA A 95 -3.70 11.65 1.38
C ALA A 95 -2.63 12.52 0.70
N ALA A 96 -2.88 13.02 -0.52
CA ALA A 96 -1.98 13.93 -1.22
C ALA A 96 -1.79 15.25 -0.46
N THR A 97 -2.89 15.82 0.05
CA THR A 97 -2.84 17.05 0.87
C THR A 97 -2.07 16.83 2.17
N ALA A 98 -2.32 15.71 2.84
CA ALA A 98 -1.63 15.34 4.07
C ALA A 98 -0.13 15.08 3.84
N LEU A 99 0.22 14.42 2.73
CA LEU A 99 1.62 14.18 2.35
C LEU A 99 2.37 15.48 2.07
N GLN A 100 1.73 16.44 1.40
CA GLN A 100 2.35 17.74 1.15
C GLN A 100 2.73 18.42 2.48
N GLN A 101 1.83 18.43 3.46
CA GLN A 101 2.09 19.02 4.79
C GLN A 101 3.23 18.28 5.51
N LEU A 102 3.21 16.95 5.48
CA LEU A 102 4.28 16.12 6.04
C LEU A 102 5.64 16.49 5.43
N MET A 103 5.71 16.59 4.10
CA MET A 103 6.94 16.90 3.37
C MET A 103 7.43 18.33 3.63
N GLU A 104 6.53 19.30 3.81
CA GLU A 104 6.86 20.66 4.19
C GLU A 104 7.51 20.70 5.60
N ASP A 105 6.95 19.99 6.57
CA ASP A 105 7.47 19.96 7.93
C ASP A 105 8.73 19.10 8.05
N ALA A 106 8.88 18.03 7.27
CA ALA A 106 10.10 17.22 7.20
C ALA A 106 11.34 18.02 6.75
N THR A 107 11.17 19.23 6.22
CA THR A 107 12.26 20.18 5.94
C THR A 107 13.14 20.44 7.17
N GLU A 108 12.62 20.24 8.39
CA GLU A 108 13.41 20.40 9.62
C GLU A 108 14.57 19.41 9.75
N ILE A 109 14.55 18.28 9.02
CA ILE A 109 15.60 17.26 9.10
C ILE A 109 16.96 17.80 8.58
N ASN A 110 16.95 18.43 7.40
CA ASN A 110 18.18 18.88 6.75
C ASN A 110 18.07 20.23 6.02
N GLY A 111 16.93 20.91 6.08
CA GLY A 111 16.67 22.19 5.41
C GLY A 111 16.16 22.08 3.97
N GLU A 112 16.01 20.88 3.42
CA GLU A 112 15.46 20.63 2.09
C GLU A 112 14.01 20.15 2.19
N LEU A 113 13.19 20.44 1.17
CA LEU A 113 11.81 19.94 1.11
C LEU A 113 11.77 18.42 1.25
N GLY A 114 10.96 17.94 2.19
CA GLY A 114 10.88 16.52 2.52
C GLY A 114 12.06 15.99 3.34
N GLY A 115 13.01 16.85 3.78
CA GLY A 115 14.17 16.39 4.55
C GLY A 115 15.07 15.42 3.77
N GLY A 116 15.07 15.53 2.43
CA GLY A 116 15.79 14.62 1.53
C GLY A 116 15.03 13.34 1.19
N LEU A 117 13.79 13.15 1.69
CA LEU A 117 12.91 12.08 1.24
C LEU A 117 12.51 12.29 -0.23
N THR A 118 12.56 11.25 -1.04
CA THR A 118 12.21 11.29 -2.46
C THR A 118 11.20 10.18 -2.75
N ILE A 119 10.04 10.54 -3.29
CA ILE A 119 8.97 9.57 -3.59
C ILE A 119 9.41 8.65 -4.72
N GLU A 120 9.35 7.34 -4.52
CA GLU A 120 9.63 6.34 -5.54
C GLU A 120 8.40 5.58 -6.00
N ARG A 121 7.39 5.43 -5.13
CA ARG A 121 6.15 4.73 -5.46
C ARG A 121 4.95 5.39 -4.77
N ALA A 122 3.85 5.45 -5.47
CA ALA A 122 2.55 5.91 -4.98
C ALA A 122 1.44 5.05 -5.62
N TYR A 123 0.29 5.60 -5.98
CA TYR A 123 -0.76 4.83 -6.63
C TYR A 123 -0.21 3.96 -7.77
N THR A 124 -0.54 2.67 -7.71
CA THR A 124 -0.15 1.68 -8.73
C THR A 124 -1.41 1.02 -9.27
N SER A 125 -1.63 1.11 -10.60
CA SER A 125 -2.79 0.48 -11.22
C SER A 125 -2.69 -1.04 -11.19
N PHE A 126 -3.83 -1.73 -11.38
CA PHE A 126 -3.86 -3.18 -11.48
C PHE A 126 -2.87 -3.72 -12.53
N GLU A 127 -2.84 -3.11 -13.72
CA GLU A 127 -1.95 -3.53 -14.82
C GLU A 127 -0.48 -3.31 -14.48
N SER A 128 -0.15 -2.23 -13.78
CA SER A 128 1.22 -1.99 -13.32
C SER A 128 1.61 -2.99 -12.24
N GLN A 129 0.68 -3.35 -11.35
CA GLN A 129 0.91 -4.36 -10.32
C GLN A 129 1.17 -5.74 -10.90
N VAL A 130 0.50 -6.12 -11.99
CA VAL A 130 0.79 -7.38 -12.71
C VAL A 130 2.27 -7.45 -13.09
N ALA A 131 2.80 -6.38 -13.71
CA ALA A 131 4.19 -6.36 -14.14
C ALA A 131 5.19 -6.44 -12.97
N LEU A 132 4.91 -5.72 -11.87
CA LEU A 132 5.75 -5.73 -10.66
C LEU A 132 5.75 -7.11 -10.00
N TYR A 133 4.60 -7.74 -9.87
CA TYR A 133 4.49 -9.07 -9.27
C TYR A 133 5.17 -10.16 -10.13
N GLU A 134 5.01 -10.11 -11.46
CA GLU A 134 5.72 -11.01 -12.38
C GLU A 134 7.25 -10.86 -12.25
N GLN A 135 7.74 -9.64 -12.08
CA GLN A 135 9.15 -9.38 -11.81
C GLN A 135 9.58 -10.00 -10.47
N ALA A 136 8.85 -9.73 -9.37
CA ALA A 136 9.13 -10.30 -8.06
C ALA A 136 9.14 -11.84 -8.06
N VAL A 137 8.22 -12.48 -8.80
CA VAL A 137 8.22 -13.94 -8.99
C VAL A 137 9.47 -14.42 -9.72
N SER A 138 9.92 -13.67 -10.74
CA SER A 138 11.16 -13.99 -11.45
C SER A 138 12.42 -13.90 -10.58
N GLU A 139 12.46 -12.94 -9.64
CA GLU A 139 13.60 -12.66 -8.78
C GLU A 139 13.59 -13.54 -7.52
N HIS A 140 12.45 -13.74 -6.88
CA HIS A 140 12.31 -14.35 -5.55
C HIS A 140 11.54 -15.67 -5.55
N GLY A 141 10.95 -16.09 -6.67
CA GLY A 141 10.21 -17.36 -6.80
C GLY A 141 9.02 -17.44 -5.81
N GLU A 142 8.98 -18.50 -4.98
CA GLU A 142 7.90 -18.72 -4.00
C GLU A 142 7.87 -17.66 -2.87
N GLN A 143 8.92 -16.87 -2.72
CA GLN A 143 9.03 -15.82 -1.70
C GLN A 143 8.58 -14.44 -2.20
N ALA A 144 8.14 -14.33 -3.46
CA ALA A 144 7.73 -13.06 -4.06
C ALA A 144 6.73 -12.27 -3.21
N SER A 145 5.82 -12.94 -2.53
CA SER A 145 4.79 -12.31 -1.68
C SER A 145 5.33 -11.57 -0.44
N TRP A 146 6.59 -11.80 -0.04
CA TRP A 146 7.24 -11.02 1.01
C TRP A 146 7.59 -9.59 0.55
N PHE A 147 7.84 -9.43 -0.75
CA PHE A 147 8.36 -8.21 -1.35
C PHE A 147 7.30 -7.46 -2.15
N GLU A 148 6.43 -8.17 -2.88
CA GLU A 148 5.43 -7.56 -3.73
C GLU A 148 4.05 -8.22 -3.57
N ASP A 149 2.99 -7.42 -3.69
CA ASP A 149 1.62 -7.90 -3.57
C ASP A 149 1.10 -8.48 -4.88
N MET A 150 0.18 -9.43 -4.80
CA MET A 150 -0.56 -9.89 -5.96
C MET A 150 -1.42 -8.76 -6.57
N PRO A 151 -1.63 -8.77 -7.89
CA PRO A 151 -2.51 -7.79 -8.55
C PRO A 151 -3.92 -7.79 -7.92
N GLY A 152 -4.40 -6.61 -7.57
CA GLY A 152 -5.67 -6.44 -6.88
C GLY A 152 -5.60 -6.58 -5.36
N GLU A 153 -4.47 -6.98 -4.80
CA GLU A 153 -4.24 -7.14 -3.36
C GLU A 153 -3.25 -6.11 -2.80
N SER A 154 -2.74 -5.23 -3.65
CA SER A 154 -1.81 -4.18 -3.25
C SER A 154 -2.50 -2.95 -2.67
N GLU A 155 -2.05 -2.51 -1.49
CA GLU A 155 -2.53 -1.28 -0.88
C GLU A 155 -2.14 -0.01 -1.66
N TYR A 156 -1.13 -0.08 -2.54
CA TYR A 156 -0.81 1.02 -3.46
C TYR A 156 -1.96 1.27 -4.45
N GLN A 157 -2.72 0.24 -4.82
CA GLN A 157 -3.88 0.39 -5.70
C GLN A 157 -5.02 1.18 -5.06
N LEU A 158 -5.07 1.26 -3.72
CA LEU A 158 -6.06 2.07 -3.01
C LEU A 158 -5.76 3.59 -3.08
N GLY A 159 -4.54 3.98 -3.47
CA GLY A 159 -4.13 5.38 -3.55
C GLY A 159 -3.87 6.05 -2.19
N TYR A 160 -3.64 5.27 -1.14
CA TYR A 160 -3.34 5.75 0.22
C TYR A 160 -1.93 5.40 0.68
N THR A 161 -1.16 4.68 -0.11
CA THR A 161 0.19 4.23 0.23
C THR A 161 1.21 4.94 -0.63
N VAL A 162 2.31 5.37 0.00
CA VAL A 162 3.46 6.01 -0.64
C VAL A 162 4.73 5.42 -0.07
N SER A 163 5.74 5.16 -0.91
CA SER A 163 7.09 4.87 -0.46
C SER A 163 8.10 5.89 -0.95
N PHE A 164 9.13 6.07 -0.14
CA PHE A 164 10.28 6.92 -0.44
C PHE A 164 11.48 6.05 -0.80
N ALA A 165 12.32 6.55 -1.69
CA ALA A 165 13.52 5.87 -2.10
C ALA A 165 14.44 5.63 -0.89
N LEU A 166 14.75 4.38 -0.69
CA LEU A 166 15.90 3.91 0.05
C LEU A 166 17.07 3.73 -0.92
N SER A 167 18.29 3.53 -0.41
CA SER A 167 19.35 2.95 -1.23
C SER A 167 18.80 1.70 -1.93
N ASP A 168 19.07 1.57 -3.23
CA ASP A 168 18.48 0.61 -4.19
C ASP A 168 18.53 -0.88 -3.79
N SER A 169 18.93 -1.21 -2.56
CA SER A 169 19.23 -2.56 -2.11
C SER A 169 18.55 -2.99 -0.81
N TRP A 170 17.62 -2.19 -0.25
CA TRP A 170 17.00 -2.57 1.03
C TRP A 170 16.36 -3.97 0.99
N GLU A 171 15.47 -4.18 0.03
CA GLU A 171 14.76 -5.46 -0.09
C GLU A 171 15.68 -6.61 -0.50
N GLU A 172 16.68 -6.33 -1.33
CA GLU A 172 17.68 -7.31 -1.76
C GLU A 172 18.60 -7.79 -0.63
N GLN A 173 18.73 -7.01 0.45
CA GLN A 173 19.59 -7.31 1.59
C GLN A 173 18.87 -7.97 2.75
N VAL A 174 17.54 -8.05 2.71
CA VAL A 174 16.77 -8.78 3.74
C VAL A 174 17.09 -10.27 3.61
N GLU A 175 17.70 -10.84 4.65
CA GLU A 175 18.00 -12.26 4.69
C GLU A 175 16.85 -13.03 5.36
N ILE A 176 16.47 -14.16 4.78
CA ILE A 176 15.48 -15.08 5.35
C ILE A 176 16.23 -16.26 5.95
N ALA A 177 16.20 -16.36 7.29
CA ALA A 177 16.85 -17.44 8.01
C ALA A 177 16.14 -18.79 7.78
N GLU A 178 16.82 -19.91 8.12
CA GLU A 178 16.26 -21.25 7.96
C GLU A 178 14.96 -21.50 8.75
N ASP A 179 14.74 -20.75 9.83
CA ASP A 179 13.52 -20.80 10.64
C ASP A 179 12.40 -19.88 10.14
N GLY A 180 12.65 -19.16 9.01
CA GLY A 180 11.70 -18.23 8.40
C GLY A 180 11.69 -16.83 9.02
N SER A 181 12.57 -16.55 10.00
CA SER A 181 12.74 -15.18 10.51
C SER A 181 13.48 -14.29 9.51
N LEU A 182 13.21 -12.99 9.55
CA LEU A 182 13.86 -11.98 8.70
C LEU A 182 15.01 -11.32 9.48
N ASP A 183 16.16 -11.17 8.83
CA ASP A 183 17.32 -10.46 9.36
C ASP A 183 17.57 -9.17 8.55
N TYR A 184 17.55 -8.04 9.24
CA TYR A 184 17.72 -6.70 8.67
C TYR A 184 19.11 -6.11 8.95
N SER A 185 20.01 -6.86 9.58
CA SER A 185 21.31 -6.34 10.05
C SER A 185 22.11 -5.73 8.91
N ALA A 186 22.13 -6.38 7.72
CA ALA A 186 22.82 -5.86 6.54
C ALA A 186 22.17 -4.56 6.03
N CYS A 187 20.83 -4.52 6.00
CA CYS A 187 20.09 -3.32 5.61
C CYS A 187 20.39 -2.12 6.53
N GLU A 188 20.42 -2.37 7.84
CA GLU A 188 20.67 -1.32 8.84
C GLU A 188 22.09 -0.79 8.81
N GLU A 189 23.08 -1.66 8.52
CA GLU A 189 24.49 -1.26 8.41
C GLU A 189 24.71 -0.28 7.24
N GLU A 190 23.97 -0.41 6.15
CA GLU A 190 24.08 0.46 4.96
C GLU A 190 23.33 1.79 5.09
N LEU A 191 22.45 1.94 6.08
CA LEU A 191 21.75 3.22 6.27
C LEU A 191 22.73 4.35 6.56
N SER A 192 22.64 5.43 5.79
CA SER A 192 23.32 6.67 6.08
C SER A 192 22.77 7.34 7.34
N ASP A 193 23.53 8.26 7.93
CA ASP A 193 23.07 9.04 9.07
C ASP A 193 21.80 9.84 8.74
N LEU A 194 21.67 10.33 7.50
CA LEU A 194 20.45 11.03 7.06
C LEU A 194 19.25 10.10 7.02
N GLN A 195 19.40 8.89 6.46
CA GLN A 195 18.30 7.93 6.40
C GLN A 195 17.85 7.49 7.79
N ARG A 196 18.77 7.29 8.74
CA ARG A 196 18.42 7.03 10.14
C ARG A 196 17.64 8.18 10.77
N GLN A 197 17.99 9.43 10.49
CA GLN A 197 17.25 10.60 10.93
C GLN A 197 15.86 10.67 10.29
N GLN A 198 15.74 10.36 9.00
CA GLN A 198 14.46 10.30 8.29
C GLN A 198 13.53 9.25 8.88
N ILE A 199 14.01 8.02 9.13
CA ILE A 199 13.22 6.95 9.76
C ILE A 199 12.74 7.38 11.15
N SER A 200 13.65 7.91 11.99
CA SER A 200 13.29 8.39 13.32
C SER A 200 12.23 9.49 13.25
N TRP A 201 12.43 10.46 12.36
CA TRP A 201 11.49 11.57 12.18
C TRP A 201 10.10 11.07 11.72
N LEU A 202 10.04 10.14 10.78
CA LEU A 202 8.78 9.56 10.31
C LEU A 202 8.05 8.82 11.44
N ARG A 203 8.75 8.01 12.24
CA ARG A 203 8.17 7.32 13.41
C ARG A 203 7.57 8.29 14.42
N GLU A 204 8.23 9.42 14.64
CA GLU A 204 7.82 10.40 15.65
C GLU A 204 6.74 11.37 15.16
N ASN A 205 6.59 11.58 13.85
CA ASN A 205 5.80 12.68 13.32
C ASN A 205 4.72 12.29 12.31
N ALA A 206 4.87 11.19 11.53
CA ALA A 206 3.96 10.85 10.43
C ALA A 206 2.49 10.77 10.88
N TYR A 207 2.22 10.27 12.09
CA TYR A 207 0.87 10.14 12.63
C TYR A 207 0.12 11.49 12.76
N ARG A 208 0.83 12.61 12.89
CA ARG A 208 0.24 13.96 12.98
C ARG A 208 -0.47 14.36 11.68
N TYR A 209 -0.04 13.77 10.57
CA TYR A 209 -0.57 13.99 9.22
C TYR A 209 -1.51 12.85 8.78
N GLY A 210 -1.79 11.90 9.67
CA GLY A 210 -2.65 10.75 9.36
C GLY A 210 -1.94 9.59 8.68
N PHE A 211 -0.60 9.59 8.65
CA PHE A 211 0.21 8.49 8.14
C PHE A 211 0.78 7.63 9.25
N VAL A 212 0.97 6.36 8.93
CA VAL A 212 1.73 5.39 9.75
C VAL A 212 2.78 4.73 8.87
N ILE A 213 3.91 4.29 9.46
CA ILE A 213 4.79 3.34 8.78
C ILE A 213 3.98 2.05 8.65
N ARG A 214 3.78 1.58 7.40
CA ARG A 214 2.82 0.51 7.14
C ARG A 214 3.30 -0.85 7.65
N PHE A 215 4.57 -1.14 7.47
CA PHE A 215 5.20 -2.41 7.82
C PHE A 215 6.38 -2.14 8.74
N GLU A 216 6.08 -2.07 10.05
CA GLU A 216 7.08 -1.81 11.09
C GLU A 216 7.86 -3.07 11.46
N GLU A 217 9.09 -2.86 11.91
CA GLU A 217 9.93 -3.89 12.50
C GLU A 217 9.26 -4.55 13.70
N GLY A 218 9.30 -5.88 13.77
CA GLY A 218 8.67 -6.66 14.83
C GLY A 218 7.17 -6.91 14.67
N LYS A 219 6.56 -6.45 13.55
CA LYS A 219 5.14 -6.67 13.20
C LYS A 219 4.96 -7.67 12.04
N GLU A 220 6.01 -8.35 11.60
CA GLU A 220 5.99 -9.26 10.45
C GLU A 220 4.99 -10.41 10.63
N ALA A 221 4.81 -10.89 11.86
CA ALA A 221 3.85 -11.95 12.18
C ALA A 221 2.39 -11.52 11.93
N GLN A 222 2.06 -10.24 12.11
CA GLN A 222 0.75 -9.65 11.90
C GLN A 222 0.54 -9.22 10.46
N THR A 223 1.53 -8.53 9.88
CA THR A 223 1.45 -7.93 8.55
C THR A 223 1.76 -8.91 7.43
N GLN A 224 2.52 -9.98 7.73
CA GLN A 224 3.08 -10.94 6.78
C GLN A 224 3.93 -10.26 5.69
N LYS A 225 4.56 -9.15 6.03
CA LYS A 225 5.47 -8.38 5.20
C LYS A 225 6.76 -8.10 5.94
N ALA A 226 7.85 -7.99 5.18
CA ALA A 226 9.12 -7.50 5.69
C ALA A 226 8.99 -6.05 6.17
N TRP A 227 9.83 -5.66 7.12
CA TRP A 227 9.93 -4.27 7.55
C TRP A 227 10.30 -3.36 6.39
N GLN A 228 9.52 -2.28 6.22
CA GLN A 228 9.70 -1.25 5.18
C GLN A 228 9.66 0.14 5.84
N PRO A 229 10.78 0.66 6.33
CA PRO A 229 10.82 1.89 7.16
C PRO A 229 10.36 3.15 6.45
N PHE A 230 10.33 3.15 5.10
CA PHE A 230 9.92 4.30 4.28
C PHE A 230 8.60 4.11 3.54
N THR A 231 7.84 3.07 3.86
CA THR A 231 6.49 2.87 3.31
C THR A 231 5.46 3.42 4.28
N LEU A 232 4.77 4.49 3.86
CA LEU A 232 3.73 5.14 4.63
C LEU A 232 2.34 4.80 4.11
N ARG A 233 1.41 4.56 5.03
CA ARG A 233 -0.02 4.40 4.75
C ARG A 233 -0.83 5.50 5.42
N TYR A 234 -1.68 6.18 4.63
CA TYR A 234 -2.67 7.12 5.16
C TYR A 234 -3.86 6.36 5.75
N VAL A 235 -4.16 6.64 7.01
CA VAL A 235 -5.27 6.04 7.78
C VAL A 235 -6.13 7.09 8.47
N GLY A 236 -5.88 8.37 8.18
CA GLY A 236 -6.52 9.50 8.85
C GLY A 236 -5.89 9.82 10.21
N VAL A 237 -5.94 11.09 10.62
CA VAL A 237 -5.19 11.61 11.78
C VAL A 237 -5.59 10.91 13.09
N GLU A 238 -6.88 10.64 13.31
CA GLU A 238 -7.34 10.03 14.56
C GLU A 238 -6.88 8.57 14.68
N ASN A 239 -6.98 7.80 13.59
CA ASN A 239 -6.51 6.41 13.57
C ASN A 239 -4.99 6.34 13.71
N ALA A 240 -4.26 7.18 12.97
CA ALA A 240 -2.79 7.21 13.03
C ALA A 240 -2.29 7.55 14.44
N ARG A 241 -2.94 8.50 15.12
CA ARG A 241 -2.62 8.84 16.51
C ARG A 241 -2.86 7.67 17.44
N THR A 242 -4.01 7.01 17.31
CA THR A 242 -4.36 5.84 18.14
C THR A 242 -3.36 4.71 17.93
N MET A 243 -2.98 4.43 16.68
CA MET A 243 -1.99 3.42 16.35
C MET A 243 -0.62 3.75 16.93
N HIS A 244 -0.19 5.01 16.82
CA HIS A 244 1.07 5.49 17.39
C HIS A 244 1.09 5.36 18.93
N GLU A 245 0.01 5.75 19.63
CA GLU A 245 -0.11 5.65 21.08
C GLU A 245 -0.15 4.19 21.60
N GLN A 246 -0.69 3.26 20.81
CA GLN A 246 -0.82 1.85 21.16
C GLN A 246 0.32 0.98 20.61
N ASP A 247 1.25 1.54 19.85
CA ASP A 247 2.28 0.79 19.13
C ASP A 247 1.69 -0.38 18.33
N SER A 248 0.63 -0.11 17.55
CA SER A 248 -0.13 -1.13 16.81
C SER A 248 -0.04 -0.94 15.30
N CYS A 249 0.00 -2.06 14.57
CA CYS A 249 -0.17 -2.07 13.12
C CYS A 249 -1.66 -2.10 12.72
N MET A 250 -1.96 -1.95 11.43
CA MET A 250 -3.35 -1.90 10.94
C MET A 250 -4.12 -3.19 11.22
N GLU A 251 -3.46 -4.34 11.18
CA GLU A 251 -4.05 -5.66 11.43
C GLU A 251 -4.49 -5.85 12.90
N GLU A 252 -3.89 -5.11 13.82
CA GLU A 252 -4.22 -5.15 15.25
C GLU A 252 -5.37 -4.20 15.61
N MET A 253 -5.78 -3.33 14.67
CA MET A 253 -6.80 -2.32 14.90
C MET A 253 -8.22 -2.84 14.64
N ASN A 254 -9.15 -2.52 15.54
CA ASN A 254 -10.58 -2.62 15.29
C ASN A 254 -11.07 -1.28 14.73
N PHE A 255 -10.86 -1.04 13.44
CA PHE A 255 -11.45 0.13 12.81
C PHE A 255 -12.96 0.04 12.86
N ALA A 256 -13.61 1.07 13.40
CA ALA A 256 -15.06 1.13 13.39
C ALA A 256 -15.53 1.14 11.94
N SER A 257 -16.33 0.14 11.57
CA SER A 257 -17.01 0.13 10.28
C SER A 257 -17.90 1.37 10.24
N SER A 258 -17.51 2.38 9.48
CA SER A 258 -18.29 3.59 9.25
C SER A 258 -19.43 3.34 8.28
#